data_c80a9df0892603137ba4be669b78c671
#
_entry.id   c80a9df0892603137ba4be669b78c671
#
_cell.length_a   1.000
_cell.length_b   1.000
_cell.length_c   1.000
_cell.angle_alpha   90.00
_cell.angle_beta   90.00
_cell.angle_gamma   90.00
#
_symmetry.space_group_name_H-M   'P 1'
#
loop_
_entity.id
_entity.type
_entity.pdbx_description
1 polymer ?
#
loop_
_entity_poly.entity_id
_entity_poly.type
_entity_poly.pdbx_seq_one_letter_code
_entity_poly.pdbx_strand_id
1 'polypeptide(L)'
;MFPDIVDQSQFNRRSCYLRLILNQLREHVAQQLDAHLASLYILDTAPVPVVGYKRSKKHSTFYNAGYGYCPSKKPHYWRYKLVLLVTADGIPVAFELVPANTDERDVAEGMSHSANPNGIALGDKGFIDEERQSD
;
A
#
# COMPACT_ATOMS: atom_id res chain seq x y z
N MET A 1 -22.61 -23.32 11.54
CA MET A 1 -23.55 -22.18 11.36
C MET A 1 -22.71 -20.92 11.41
N PHE A 2 -22.69 -20.12 10.36
CA PHE A 2 -22.02 -18.81 10.41
C PHE A 2 -22.87 -17.88 11.29
N PRO A 3 -22.25 -17.08 12.18
CA PRO A 3 -23.00 -16.08 12.94
C PRO A 3 -23.64 -15.07 11.97
N ASP A 4 -24.69 -14.39 12.43
CA ASP A 4 -25.39 -13.37 11.64
C ASP A 4 -24.39 -12.38 11.06
N ILE A 5 -24.27 -12.42 9.71
CA ILE A 5 -23.35 -11.54 9.00
C ILE A 5 -23.98 -10.15 8.98
N VAL A 6 -23.27 -9.19 9.52
CA VAL A 6 -23.68 -7.77 9.47
C VAL A 6 -23.80 -7.31 8.02
N ASP A 7 -24.76 -6.43 7.72
CA ASP A 7 -24.87 -5.85 6.41
C ASP A 7 -23.64 -5.02 6.02
N GLN A 8 -23.47 -4.76 4.72
CA GLN A 8 -22.28 -4.08 4.19
C GLN A 8 -22.07 -2.69 4.81
N SER A 9 -23.12 -1.96 5.11
CA SER A 9 -22.99 -0.61 5.68
C SER A 9 -22.56 -0.64 7.15
N GLN A 10 -23.06 -1.61 7.88
CA GLN A 10 -22.63 -1.88 9.26
C GLN A 10 -21.18 -2.36 9.31
N PHE A 11 -20.78 -3.26 8.40
CA PHE A 11 -19.40 -3.70 8.27
C PHE A 11 -18.46 -2.53 7.99
N ASN A 12 -18.78 -1.69 7.01
CA ASN A 12 -17.97 -0.52 6.67
C ASN A 12 -17.82 0.44 7.86
N ARG A 13 -18.90 0.74 8.55
CA ARG A 13 -18.84 1.60 9.75
C ARG A 13 -17.96 1.01 10.83
N ARG A 14 -18.13 -0.27 11.15
CA ARG A 14 -17.30 -0.97 12.15
C ARG A 14 -15.83 -0.98 11.75
N SER A 15 -15.52 -1.27 10.48
CA SER A 15 -14.15 -1.24 9.96
C SER A 15 -13.51 0.14 10.10
N CYS A 16 -14.26 1.21 9.80
CA CYS A 16 -13.77 2.58 10.00
C CYS A 16 -13.46 2.89 11.47
N TYR A 17 -14.32 2.50 12.40
CA TYR A 17 -14.07 2.69 13.83
C TYR A 17 -12.89 1.87 14.35
N LEU A 18 -12.70 0.67 13.83
CA LEU A 18 -11.61 -0.23 14.25
C LEU A 18 -10.28 0.05 13.55
N ARG A 19 -10.24 0.96 12.59
CA ARG A 19 -9.05 1.21 11.76
C ARG A 19 -7.78 1.44 12.57
N LEU A 20 -7.85 2.27 13.60
CA LEU A 20 -6.69 2.57 14.45
C LEU A 20 -6.24 1.35 15.24
N ILE A 21 -7.19 0.60 15.79
CA ILE A 21 -6.92 -0.62 16.56
C ILE A 21 -6.31 -1.69 15.65
N LEU A 22 -6.84 -1.86 14.44
CA LEU A 22 -6.30 -2.81 13.46
C LEU A 22 -4.87 -2.46 13.04
N ASN A 23 -4.58 -1.16 12.87
CA ASN A 23 -3.21 -0.73 12.57
C ASN A 23 -2.26 -0.99 13.73
N GLN A 24 -2.65 -0.67 14.96
CA GLN A 24 -1.86 -0.97 16.16
C GLN A 24 -1.63 -2.47 16.32
N LEU A 25 -2.65 -3.30 16.06
CA LEU A 25 -2.52 -4.76 16.11
C LEU A 25 -1.52 -5.25 15.07
N ARG A 26 -1.60 -4.74 13.83
CA ARG A 26 -0.63 -5.06 12.77
C ARG A 26 0.80 -4.73 13.20
N GLU A 27 1.01 -3.52 13.71
CA GLU A 27 2.32 -3.07 14.18
C GLU A 27 2.84 -3.94 15.33
N HIS A 28 1.98 -4.26 16.28
CA HIS A 28 2.33 -5.13 17.39
C HIS A 28 2.74 -6.53 16.91
N VAL A 29 1.98 -7.13 15.99
CA VAL A 29 2.30 -8.45 15.42
C VAL A 29 3.62 -8.39 14.65
N ALA A 30 3.85 -7.36 13.85
CA ALA A 30 5.11 -7.20 13.12
C ALA A 30 6.31 -7.06 14.08
N GLN A 31 6.15 -6.39 15.21
CA GLN A 31 7.17 -6.29 16.26
C GLN A 31 7.42 -7.63 16.94
N GLN A 32 6.36 -8.38 17.30
CA GLN A 32 6.48 -9.71 17.92
C GLN A 32 7.18 -10.73 17.01
N LEU A 33 7.11 -10.53 15.71
CA LEU A 33 7.76 -11.36 14.70
C LEU A 33 9.13 -10.81 14.27
N ASP A 34 9.66 -9.82 14.98
CA ASP A 34 10.94 -9.16 14.67
C ASP A 34 11.07 -8.66 13.21
N ALA A 35 9.93 -8.36 12.58
CA ALA A 35 9.88 -7.96 11.17
C ALA A 35 10.69 -6.67 10.89
N HIS A 36 10.83 -5.80 11.88
CA HIS A 36 11.65 -4.58 11.82
C HIS A 36 13.17 -4.85 11.88
N LEU A 37 13.59 -6.07 12.23
CA LEU A 37 14.99 -6.50 12.29
C LEU A 37 15.38 -7.36 11.08
N ALA A 38 14.47 -7.58 10.13
CA ALA A 38 14.76 -8.39 8.96
C ALA A 38 15.94 -7.81 8.15
N SER A 39 16.71 -8.68 7.54
CA SER A 39 17.83 -8.30 6.68
C SER A 39 17.41 -8.04 5.23
N LEU A 40 16.24 -8.55 4.84
CA LEU A 40 15.72 -8.45 3.47
C LEU A 40 14.25 -8.10 3.47
N TYR A 41 13.92 -7.09 2.68
CA TYR A 41 12.56 -6.62 2.44
C TYR A 41 12.24 -6.65 0.95
N ILE A 42 10.97 -6.75 0.64
CA ILE A 42 10.42 -6.66 -0.72
C ILE A 42 9.45 -5.49 -0.74
N LEU A 43 9.62 -4.61 -1.70
CA LEU A 43 8.76 -3.46 -1.95
C LEU A 43 8.02 -3.67 -3.27
N ASP A 44 6.70 -3.63 -3.24
CA ASP A 44 5.86 -3.86 -4.42
C ASP A 44 4.65 -2.93 -4.41
N THR A 45 4.07 -2.72 -5.59
CA THR A 45 2.87 -1.90 -5.77
C THR A 45 1.72 -2.67 -6.38
N ALA A 46 0.52 -2.43 -5.86
CA ALA A 46 -0.70 -2.98 -6.41
C ALA A 46 -1.71 -1.87 -6.75
N PRO A 47 -2.33 -1.89 -7.95
CA PRO A 47 -3.35 -0.93 -8.31
C PRO A 47 -4.65 -1.18 -7.53
N VAL A 48 -5.21 -0.13 -6.92
CA VAL A 48 -6.50 -0.16 -6.22
C VAL A 48 -7.51 0.67 -7.02
N PRO A 49 -8.27 0.05 -7.95
CA PRO A 49 -9.27 0.77 -8.73
C PRO A 49 -10.45 1.18 -7.84
N VAL A 50 -10.85 2.45 -7.89
CA VAL A 50 -12.00 2.97 -7.11
C VAL A 50 -13.21 3.28 -7.97
N VAL A 51 -12.99 3.80 -9.19
CA VAL A 51 -14.08 4.17 -10.11
C VAL A 51 -13.65 3.95 -11.56
N GLY A 52 -14.56 3.48 -12.41
CA GLY A 52 -14.34 3.42 -13.86
C GLY A 52 -14.24 4.82 -14.48
N TYR A 53 -13.42 4.97 -15.52
CA TYR A 53 -13.11 6.23 -16.20
C TYR A 53 -14.34 7.11 -16.53
N LYS A 54 -15.43 6.49 -17.00
CA LYS A 54 -16.67 7.21 -17.35
C LYS A 54 -17.34 7.89 -16.16
N ARG A 55 -17.18 7.36 -14.95
CA ARG A 55 -17.74 7.89 -13.71
C ARG A 55 -16.81 8.85 -12.98
N SER A 56 -15.52 8.82 -13.23
CA SER A 56 -14.54 9.68 -12.57
C SER A 56 -14.76 11.17 -12.85
N LYS A 57 -15.36 11.50 -13.99
CA LYS A 57 -15.68 12.87 -14.40
C LYS A 57 -16.90 13.48 -13.70
N LYS A 58 -17.69 12.69 -12.96
CA LYS A 58 -19.05 13.09 -12.49
C LYS A 58 -19.19 13.28 -10.99
N HIS A 59 -18.31 13.53 -10.17
CA HIS A 59 -18.33 13.58 -8.70
C HIS A 59 -17.61 12.39 -8.08
N SER A 60 -16.33 12.52 -7.92
CA SER A 60 -15.55 11.54 -7.16
C SER A 60 -15.50 11.95 -5.69
N THR A 61 -15.96 11.09 -4.81
CA THR A 61 -15.71 11.19 -3.37
C THR A 61 -14.19 11.07 -3.07
N PHE A 62 -13.44 10.59 -4.04
CA PHE A 62 -11.98 10.35 -3.96
C PHE A 62 -11.25 11.44 -4.74
N TYR A 63 -11.32 12.69 -4.26
CA TYR A 63 -10.78 13.87 -4.94
C TYR A 63 -9.27 13.86 -5.14
N ASN A 64 -8.54 13.09 -4.33
CA ASN A 64 -7.09 12.95 -4.38
C ASN A 64 -6.61 11.68 -5.12
N ALA A 65 -7.52 10.89 -5.70
CA ALA A 65 -7.12 9.77 -6.55
C ALA A 65 -6.52 10.27 -7.87
N GLY A 66 -5.54 9.55 -8.41
CA GLY A 66 -4.87 9.89 -9.66
C GLY A 66 -5.22 8.97 -10.82
N TYR A 67 -4.99 9.44 -12.04
CA TYR A 67 -5.02 8.60 -13.24
C TYR A 67 -3.71 7.82 -13.35
N GLY A 68 -3.79 6.51 -13.39
CA GLY A 68 -2.66 5.65 -13.59
C GLY A 68 -2.81 4.78 -14.84
N TYR A 69 -1.69 4.33 -15.39
CA TYR A 69 -1.63 3.42 -16.52
C TYR A 69 -1.24 2.03 -16.05
N CYS A 70 -1.96 1.01 -16.50
CA CYS A 70 -1.60 -0.39 -16.27
C CYS A 70 -1.62 -1.11 -17.62
N PRO A 71 -0.47 -1.56 -18.14
CA PRO A 71 -0.37 -2.20 -19.47
C PRO A 71 -1.24 -3.45 -19.61
N SER A 72 -1.41 -4.20 -18.51
CA SER A 72 -2.15 -5.47 -18.50
C SER A 72 -3.67 -5.33 -18.44
N LYS A 73 -4.17 -4.16 -18.07
CA LYS A 73 -5.62 -3.88 -17.98
C LYS A 73 -5.91 -2.57 -18.68
N LYS A 74 -6.25 -2.62 -19.99
CA LYS A 74 -6.77 -1.45 -20.73
C LYS A 74 -7.83 -0.74 -19.88
N PRO A 75 -7.99 0.51 -19.89
CA PRO A 75 -7.34 1.78 -20.05
C PRO A 75 -7.23 2.59 -18.74
N HIS A 76 -7.04 3.91 -18.81
CA HIS A 76 -6.96 4.84 -17.69
C HIS A 76 -8.08 4.65 -16.64
N TYR A 77 -7.68 4.33 -15.40
CA TYR A 77 -8.58 4.24 -14.26
C TYR A 77 -8.33 5.39 -13.30
N TRP A 78 -9.38 5.88 -12.66
CA TRP A 78 -9.28 6.69 -11.47
C TRP A 78 -8.99 5.77 -10.30
N ARG A 79 -7.81 5.87 -9.70
CA ARG A 79 -7.33 4.88 -8.74
C ARG A 79 -6.30 5.40 -7.75
N TYR A 80 -6.11 4.61 -6.71
CA TYR A 80 -4.94 4.62 -5.86
C TYR A 80 -4.00 3.48 -6.26
N LYS A 81 -2.78 3.54 -5.76
CA LYS A 81 -1.89 2.40 -5.65
C LYS A 81 -1.58 2.12 -4.19
N LEU A 82 -1.60 0.86 -3.83
CA LEU A 82 -1.12 0.36 -2.56
C LEU A 82 0.37 0.06 -2.73
N VAL A 83 1.20 0.71 -1.93
CA VAL A 83 2.62 0.38 -1.81
C VAL A 83 2.77 -0.44 -0.55
N LEU A 84 3.44 -1.58 -0.64
CA LEU A 84 3.56 -2.54 0.45
C LEU A 84 5.03 -2.92 0.65
N LEU A 85 5.50 -2.83 1.89
CA LEU A 85 6.81 -3.29 2.33
C LEU A 85 6.62 -4.56 3.15
N VAL A 86 7.20 -5.67 2.71
CA VAL A 86 7.13 -6.96 3.39
C VAL A 86 8.52 -7.51 3.65
N THR A 87 8.68 -8.36 4.67
CA THR A 87 9.90 -9.16 4.83
C THR A 87 9.96 -10.25 3.78
N ALA A 88 11.12 -10.88 3.60
CA ALA A 88 11.28 -12.05 2.72
C ALA A 88 10.33 -13.21 3.09
N ASP A 89 9.94 -13.30 4.35
CA ASP A 89 8.98 -14.29 4.86
C ASP A 89 7.51 -13.89 4.64
N GLY A 90 7.27 -12.73 4.02
CA GLY A 90 5.93 -12.25 3.69
C GLY A 90 5.20 -11.51 4.82
N ILE A 91 5.90 -11.08 5.86
CA ILE A 91 5.31 -10.30 6.96
C ILE A 91 5.19 -8.84 6.55
N PRO A 92 3.99 -8.24 6.53
CA PRO A 92 3.82 -6.84 6.16
C PRO A 92 4.35 -5.92 7.26
N VAL A 93 5.35 -5.12 6.92
CA VAL A 93 6.00 -4.15 7.83
C VAL A 93 5.33 -2.79 7.74
N ALA A 94 5.12 -2.31 6.52
CA ALA A 94 4.48 -1.03 6.26
C ALA A 94 3.64 -1.08 4.98
N PHE A 95 2.66 -0.21 4.90
CA PHE A 95 1.89 0.01 3.67
C PHE A 95 1.47 1.47 3.56
N GLU A 96 1.31 1.92 2.33
CA GLU A 96 0.77 3.24 2.04
C GLU A 96 -0.18 3.20 0.84
N LEU A 97 -1.27 3.96 0.93
CA LEU A 97 -2.23 4.10 -0.15
C LEU A 97 -2.12 5.51 -0.71
N VAL A 98 -1.55 5.61 -1.91
CA VAL A 98 -1.26 6.90 -2.55
C VAL A 98 -2.01 7.04 -3.88
N PRO A 99 -2.23 8.28 -4.37
CA PRO A 99 -2.73 8.49 -5.73
C PRO A 99 -1.89 7.73 -6.75
N ALA A 100 -2.52 7.18 -7.78
CA ALA A 100 -1.84 6.31 -8.74
C ALA A 100 -0.72 6.98 -9.55
N ASN A 101 -0.70 8.32 -9.58
CA ASN A 101 0.32 9.14 -10.22
C ASN A 101 1.45 9.59 -9.29
N THR A 102 1.45 9.18 -8.02
CA THR A 102 2.55 9.47 -7.09
C THR A 102 3.80 8.70 -7.51
N ASP A 103 4.97 9.32 -7.38
CA ASP A 103 6.24 8.63 -7.63
C ASP A 103 6.45 7.52 -6.59
N GLU A 104 6.85 6.34 -7.04
CA GLU A 104 7.05 5.18 -6.17
C GLU A 104 8.29 5.34 -5.28
N ARG A 105 9.27 6.09 -5.75
CA ARG A 105 10.50 6.40 -5.01
C ARG A 105 10.24 7.27 -3.79
N ASP A 106 9.41 8.30 -3.94
CA ASP A 106 9.05 9.19 -2.82
C ASP A 106 8.34 8.40 -1.72
N VAL A 107 7.47 7.46 -2.11
CA VAL A 107 6.76 6.59 -1.16
C VAL A 107 7.72 5.62 -0.48
N ALA A 108 8.63 5.01 -1.24
CA ALA A 108 9.63 4.09 -0.71
C ALA A 108 10.53 4.78 0.34
N GLU A 109 10.96 6.01 0.08
CA GLU A 109 11.74 6.81 1.02
C GLU A 109 10.97 7.05 2.32
N GLY A 110 9.69 7.42 2.23
CA GLY A 110 8.82 7.59 3.41
C GLY A 110 8.66 6.31 4.23
N MET A 111 8.64 5.14 3.58
CA MET A 111 8.49 3.84 4.24
C MET A 111 9.79 3.28 4.82
N SER A 112 10.95 3.80 4.42
CA SER A 112 12.27 3.32 4.86
C SER A 112 12.44 3.32 6.39
N HIS A 113 11.79 4.25 7.08
CA HIS A 113 11.82 4.35 8.55
C HIS A 113 11.21 3.13 9.26
N SER A 114 10.39 2.33 8.57
CA SER A 114 9.77 1.13 9.13
C SER A 114 10.62 -0.12 8.96
N ALA A 115 11.71 -0.04 8.20
CA ALA A 115 12.63 -1.13 7.93
C ALA A 115 13.88 -1.05 8.82
N ASN A 116 14.64 -2.15 8.84
CA ASN A 116 15.98 -2.17 9.43
C ASN A 116 16.90 -1.23 8.65
N PRO A 117 17.57 -0.25 9.30
CA PRO A 117 18.52 0.63 8.62
C PRO A 117 19.66 -0.09 7.90
N ASN A 118 20.00 -1.30 8.35
CA ASN A 118 21.03 -2.15 7.75
C ASN A 118 20.44 -3.23 6.82
N GLY A 119 19.13 -3.22 6.60
CA GLY A 119 18.45 -4.17 5.74
C GLY A 119 18.49 -3.75 4.27
N ILE A 120 18.30 -4.70 3.38
CA ILE A 120 18.23 -4.49 1.94
C ILE A 120 16.76 -4.53 1.53
N ALA A 121 16.30 -3.53 0.80
CA ALA A 121 14.97 -3.54 0.19
C ALA A 121 15.09 -3.81 -1.32
N LEU A 122 14.41 -4.84 -1.79
CA LEU A 122 14.29 -5.15 -3.22
C LEU A 122 12.98 -4.61 -3.74
N GLY A 123 13.04 -3.83 -4.80
CA GLY A 123 11.87 -3.29 -5.50
C GLY A 123 11.96 -3.53 -7.00
N ASP A 124 10.83 -3.37 -7.70
CA ASP A 124 10.82 -3.34 -9.17
C ASP A 124 11.51 -2.05 -9.67
N LYS A 125 11.80 -1.99 -10.97
CA LYS A 125 12.52 -0.88 -11.63
C LYS A 125 11.93 0.51 -11.34
N GLY A 126 10.65 0.60 -11.03
CA GLY A 126 10.00 1.85 -10.62
C GLY A 126 10.55 2.48 -9.32
N PHE A 127 11.25 1.70 -8.51
CA PHE A 127 11.84 2.13 -7.23
C PHE A 127 13.34 2.43 -7.33
N ILE A 128 13.97 2.14 -8.48
CA ILE A 128 15.43 2.26 -8.65
C ILE A 128 15.74 3.63 -9.26
N ASP A 129 16.64 4.37 -8.67
CA ASP A 129 17.23 5.58 -9.23
C ASP A 129 18.72 5.30 -9.54
N GLU A 130 19.15 5.54 -10.78
CA GLU A 130 20.54 5.32 -11.20
C GLU A 130 21.52 6.22 -10.42
N GLU A 131 21.06 7.38 -9.93
CA GLU A 131 21.90 8.31 -9.17
C GLU A 131 22.13 7.88 -7.71
N ARG A 132 21.28 7.01 -7.15
CA ARG A 132 21.38 6.56 -5.74
C ARG A 132 22.11 5.23 -5.56
N GLN A 133 22.59 4.61 -6.63
CA GLN A 133 23.38 3.38 -6.56
C GLN A 133 24.88 3.62 -6.29
N SER A 134 25.32 4.85 -6.11
CA SER A 134 26.74 5.21 -6.03
C SER A 134 27.26 5.53 -4.61
N ASP A 135 26.46 5.28 -3.56
CA ASP A 135 26.90 5.47 -2.17
C ASP A 135 27.02 4.16 -1.40
#